data_9c6d6cc0789c52b90ac0ec823cdc768b
#
_entry.id   9c6d6cc0789c52b90ac0ec823cdc768b
#
_cell.length_a   1.000
_cell.length_b   1.000
_cell.length_c   1.000
_cell.angle_alpha   90.00
_cell.angle_beta   90.00
_cell.angle_gamma   90.00
#
_symmetry.space_group_name_H-M   'P 1'
#
loop_
_entity.id
_entity.type
_entity.pdbx_description
1 polymer ?
#
loop_
_entity_poly.entity_id
_entity_poly.type
_entity_poly.pdbx_seq_one_letter_code
_entity_poly.pdbx_strand_id
1 'polypeptide(L)'
;MRVTSFASGSSGNCVFAGSDNTHILIDAGISAKKIENGLKELELTGKDLNGILVTHEHIDHISGIGVMARRYQVPIYATRGTKNAILNAKSVGKIEEDLIQEIAPEQDFFIGDLVLNATPIWHDAAEPVCYTVKKGKKKLAVATDLGDYNEHIVEKLRDSDILYIEANHDVKMLEVGPYPYYLKQRILGRHGHLSNERAGQFIEQLWNDKLEHIFLGHLSKENNFEELAYETVKLELENSSVGKRVKEVPIQVARRDCLSELIYINE
;
A
#
# COMPACT_ATOMS: atom_id res chain seq x y z
N MET A 1 -15.95 6.00 4.06
CA MET A 1 -14.83 5.51 3.19
C MET A 1 -14.83 4.00 3.23
N ARG A 2 -14.53 3.32 2.11
CA ARG A 2 -14.40 1.85 1.99
C ARG A 2 -12.95 1.51 1.68
N VAL A 3 -12.37 0.52 2.34
CA VAL A 3 -10.98 0.09 2.11
C VAL A 3 -10.88 -1.44 2.18
N THR A 4 -10.20 -2.04 1.23
CA THR A 4 -9.82 -3.46 1.25
C THR A 4 -8.59 -3.69 0.39
N SER A 5 -8.00 -4.88 0.47
CA SER A 5 -6.90 -5.31 -0.40
C SER A 5 -7.35 -6.47 -1.28
N PHE A 6 -7.12 -6.39 -2.58
CA PHE A 6 -7.37 -7.50 -3.52
C PHE A 6 -6.24 -8.52 -3.51
N ALA A 7 -5.04 -8.05 -3.21
CA ALA A 7 -3.85 -8.86 -2.99
C ALA A 7 -2.77 -8.04 -2.29
N SER A 8 -1.92 -8.69 -1.49
CA SER A 8 -0.83 -8.03 -0.79
C SER A 8 0.37 -8.95 -0.59
N GLY A 9 1.53 -8.49 -1.02
CA GLY A 9 2.82 -9.18 -0.85
C GLY A 9 3.72 -9.09 -2.08
N SER A 10 4.92 -9.63 -1.99
CA SER A 10 5.94 -9.62 -3.05
C SER A 10 5.54 -10.30 -4.38
N SER A 11 4.35 -10.85 -4.48
CA SER A 11 3.79 -11.43 -5.71
C SER A 11 2.76 -10.52 -6.40
N GLY A 12 2.35 -9.43 -5.76
CA GLY A 12 1.44 -8.44 -6.29
C GLY A 12 0.64 -7.72 -5.23
N ASN A 13 0.53 -6.41 -5.39
CA ASN A 13 -0.16 -5.50 -4.50
C ASN A 13 -1.29 -4.78 -5.23
N CYS A 14 -2.44 -4.67 -4.58
CA CYS A 14 -3.57 -3.93 -5.11
C CYS A 14 -4.53 -3.60 -3.95
N VAL A 15 -4.53 -2.35 -3.53
CA VAL A 15 -5.41 -1.85 -2.47
C VAL A 15 -6.54 -1.04 -3.09
N PHE A 16 -7.77 -1.36 -2.73
CA PHE A 16 -8.95 -0.59 -3.10
C PHE A 16 -9.26 0.43 -2.00
N ALA A 17 -9.49 1.66 -2.39
CA ALA A 17 -10.05 2.70 -1.54
C ALA A 17 -11.15 3.46 -2.29
N GLY A 18 -12.18 3.90 -1.58
CA GLY A 18 -13.27 4.61 -2.24
C GLY A 18 -14.27 5.24 -1.30
N SER A 19 -15.08 6.11 -1.86
CA SER A 19 -16.32 6.62 -1.31
C SER A 19 -17.52 5.92 -1.96
N ASP A 20 -18.72 6.46 -1.80
CA ASP A 20 -19.90 5.98 -2.54
C ASP A 20 -19.85 6.36 -4.03
N ASN A 21 -19.09 7.41 -4.38
CA ASN A 21 -19.05 7.97 -5.73
C ASN A 21 -17.70 7.84 -6.44
N THR A 22 -16.62 7.61 -5.70
CA THR A 22 -15.27 7.59 -6.24
C THR A 22 -14.53 6.33 -5.80
N HIS A 23 -13.95 5.61 -6.77
CA HIS A 23 -13.28 4.33 -6.57
C HIS A 23 -11.88 4.39 -7.16
N ILE A 24 -10.87 4.11 -6.35
CA ILE A 24 -9.47 4.11 -6.77
C ILE A 24 -8.79 2.80 -6.37
N LEU A 25 -7.76 2.45 -7.13
CA LEU A 25 -6.78 1.46 -6.71
C LEU A 25 -5.48 2.17 -6.32
N ILE A 26 -4.82 1.66 -5.31
CA ILE A 26 -3.42 1.98 -4.99
C ILE A 26 -2.64 0.74 -5.36
N ASP A 27 -1.83 0.87 -6.39
CA ASP A 27 -1.18 -0.17 -7.16
C ASP A 27 -2.13 -1.15 -7.87
N ALA A 28 -1.62 -1.79 -8.90
CA ALA A 28 -2.29 -2.82 -9.68
C ALA A 28 -1.27 -3.90 -10.08
N GLY A 29 -0.59 -4.45 -9.07
CA GLY A 29 0.48 -5.42 -9.20
C GLY A 29 0.03 -6.85 -9.44
N ILE A 30 -1.25 -7.06 -9.73
CA ILE A 30 -1.85 -8.35 -10.05
C ILE A 30 -2.50 -8.32 -11.43
N SER A 31 -2.81 -9.48 -11.99
CA SER A 31 -3.44 -9.54 -13.31
C SER A 31 -4.79 -8.79 -13.34
N ALA A 32 -5.11 -8.17 -14.48
CA ALA A 32 -6.39 -7.49 -14.66
C ALA A 32 -7.59 -8.38 -14.33
N LYS A 33 -7.52 -9.67 -14.62
CA LYS A 33 -8.58 -10.65 -14.25
C LYS A 33 -8.76 -10.74 -12.73
N LYS A 34 -7.67 -10.74 -11.95
CA LYS A 34 -7.77 -10.74 -10.47
C LYS A 34 -8.36 -9.43 -9.98
N ILE A 35 -7.98 -8.28 -10.57
CA ILE A 35 -8.55 -6.96 -10.27
C ILE A 35 -10.06 -6.95 -10.55
N GLU A 36 -10.47 -7.42 -11.75
CA GLU A 36 -11.88 -7.51 -12.13
C GLU A 36 -12.69 -8.41 -11.19
N ASN A 37 -12.12 -9.51 -10.74
CA ASN A 37 -12.75 -10.37 -9.74
C ASN A 37 -12.92 -9.65 -8.40
N GLY A 38 -11.89 -8.95 -7.91
CA GLY A 38 -11.98 -8.15 -6.68
C GLY A 38 -13.03 -7.05 -6.77
N LEU A 39 -13.09 -6.33 -7.91
CA LEU A 39 -14.12 -5.32 -8.15
C LEU A 39 -15.52 -5.93 -8.16
N LYS A 40 -15.70 -7.10 -8.75
CA LYS A 40 -16.98 -7.81 -8.79
C LYS A 40 -17.49 -8.19 -7.40
N GLU A 41 -16.61 -8.58 -6.48
CA GLU A 41 -16.97 -8.83 -5.07
C GLU A 41 -17.48 -7.56 -4.36
N LEU A 42 -17.09 -6.38 -4.88
CA LEU A 42 -17.57 -5.07 -4.41
C LEU A 42 -18.75 -4.53 -5.22
N GLU A 43 -19.35 -5.37 -6.10
CA GLU A 43 -20.40 -4.98 -7.05
C GLU A 43 -19.99 -3.88 -8.04
N LEU A 44 -18.68 -3.82 -8.36
CA LEU A 44 -18.08 -2.85 -9.27
C LEU A 44 -17.48 -3.54 -10.51
N THR A 45 -17.17 -2.72 -11.49
CA THR A 45 -16.44 -3.09 -12.71
C THR A 45 -15.24 -2.17 -12.93
N GLY A 46 -14.35 -2.49 -13.85
CA GLY A 46 -13.24 -1.59 -14.19
C GLY A 46 -13.67 -0.23 -14.75
N LYS A 47 -14.93 -0.08 -15.20
CA LYS A 47 -15.48 1.20 -15.67
C LYS A 47 -15.86 2.15 -14.53
N ASP A 48 -16.02 1.61 -13.33
CA ASP A 48 -16.37 2.37 -12.14
C ASP A 48 -15.14 2.94 -11.45
N LEU A 49 -13.92 2.53 -11.90
CA LEU A 49 -12.67 3.06 -11.38
C LEU A 49 -12.42 4.48 -11.91
N ASN A 50 -12.13 5.39 -10.99
CA ASN A 50 -11.80 6.79 -11.28
C ASN A 50 -10.28 7.01 -11.40
N GLY A 51 -9.45 6.07 -10.95
CA GLY A 51 -8.01 6.16 -11.06
C GLY A 51 -7.26 4.98 -10.44
N ILE A 52 -6.02 4.82 -10.88
CA ILE A 52 -5.04 3.92 -10.29
C ILE A 52 -3.85 4.78 -9.85
N LEU A 53 -3.58 4.82 -8.56
CA LEU A 53 -2.39 5.46 -8.00
C LEU A 53 -1.26 4.44 -8.03
N VAL A 54 -0.07 4.84 -8.46
CA VAL A 54 1.10 3.95 -8.46
C VAL A 54 2.12 4.47 -7.47
N THR A 55 2.50 3.62 -6.51
CA THR A 55 3.51 3.95 -5.50
C THR A 55 4.89 4.00 -6.11
N HIS A 56 5.22 3.02 -6.96
CA HIS A 56 6.49 2.93 -7.69
C HIS A 56 6.39 1.86 -8.82
N GLU A 57 7.41 1.74 -9.65
CA GLU A 57 7.38 0.96 -10.90
C GLU A 57 7.73 -0.52 -10.78
N HIS A 58 7.95 -1.09 -9.62
CA HIS A 58 8.22 -2.54 -9.51
C HIS A 58 7.05 -3.38 -10.02
N ILE A 59 7.37 -4.54 -10.58
CA ILE A 59 6.40 -5.35 -11.34
C ILE A 59 5.22 -5.83 -10.48
N ASP A 60 5.45 -6.08 -9.21
CA ASP A 60 4.44 -6.46 -8.22
C ASP A 60 3.55 -5.27 -7.78
N HIS A 61 3.75 -4.09 -8.36
CA HIS A 61 2.88 -2.90 -8.22
C HIS A 61 2.24 -2.47 -9.53
N ILE A 62 2.80 -2.87 -10.69
CA ILE A 62 2.32 -2.37 -11.98
C ILE A 62 1.88 -3.44 -12.99
N SER A 63 1.99 -4.75 -12.70
CA SER A 63 1.80 -5.81 -13.72
C SER A 63 0.44 -5.76 -14.43
N GLY A 64 -0.62 -5.29 -13.79
CA GLY A 64 -1.97 -5.18 -14.33
C GLY A 64 -2.33 -3.84 -14.95
N ILE A 65 -1.57 -2.76 -14.66
CA ILE A 65 -1.97 -1.39 -15.03
C ILE A 65 -2.20 -1.20 -16.51
N GLY A 66 -1.34 -1.78 -17.36
CA GLY A 66 -1.44 -1.61 -18.80
C GLY A 66 -2.72 -2.23 -19.38
N VAL A 67 -3.15 -3.37 -18.86
CA VAL A 67 -4.40 -4.00 -19.32
C VAL A 67 -5.61 -3.20 -18.81
N MET A 68 -5.60 -2.76 -17.56
CA MET A 68 -6.67 -1.93 -16.98
C MET A 68 -6.80 -0.61 -17.74
N ALA A 69 -5.70 0.09 -17.97
CA ALA A 69 -5.69 1.34 -18.74
C ALA A 69 -6.26 1.16 -20.15
N ARG A 70 -5.78 0.19 -20.93
CA ARG A 70 -6.25 -0.04 -22.30
C ARG A 70 -7.70 -0.48 -22.37
N ARG A 71 -8.16 -1.32 -21.43
CA ARG A 71 -9.51 -1.89 -21.47
C ARG A 71 -10.58 -0.93 -20.99
N TYR A 72 -10.28 -0.16 -19.96
CA TYR A 72 -11.26 0.67 -19.25
C TYR A 72 -10.97 2.17 -19.36
N GLN A 73 -9.85 2.56 -19.99
CA GLN A 73 -9.40 3.95 -20.09
C GLN A 73 -9.26 4.62 -18.70
N VAL A 74 -8.86 3.84 -17.69
CA VAL A 74 -8.69 4.33 -16.31
C VAL A 74 -7.41 5.18 -16.24
N PRO A 75 -7.49 6.43 -15.75
CA PRO A 75 -6.32 7.26 -15.54
C PRO A 75 -5.36 6.63 -14.49
N ILE A 76 -4.06 6.72 -14.77
CA ILE A 76 -2.99 6.30 -13.88
C ILE A 76 -2.32 7.55 -13.31
N TYR A 77 -2.14 7.62 -12.00
CA TYR A 77 -1.50 8.73 -11.32
C TYR A 77 -0.16 8.26 -10.76
N ALA A 78 0.92 8.93 -11.16
CA ALA A 78 2.26 8.56 -10.75
C ALA A 78 3.16 9.79 -10.67
N THR A 79 4.20 9.74 -9.84
CA THR A 79 5.26 10.74 -9.85
C THR A 79 5.99 10.73 -11.19
N ARG A 80 6.74 11.79 -11.50
CA ARG A 80 7.44 11.92 -12.77
C ARG A 80 8.43 10.79 -13.03
N GLY A 81 9.20 10.40 -12.00
CA GLY A 81 10.15 9.30 -12.10
C GLY A 81 9.46 7.96 -12.38
N THR A 82 8.42 7.65 -11.60
CA THR A 82 7.61 6.45 -11.76
C THR A 82 6.90 6.42 -13.12
N LYS A 83 6.31 7.54 -13.59
CA LYS A 83 5.70 7.67 -14.92
C LYS A 83 6.71 7.30 -16.01
N ASN A 84 7.91 7.88 -15.97
CA ASN A 84 8.95 7.60 -16.96
C ASN A 84 9.38 6.13 -16.94
N ALA A 85 9.49 5.53 -15.77
CA ALA A 85 9.81 4.12 -15.61
C ALA A 85 8.70 3.22 -16.17
N ILE A 86 7.43 3.51 -15.89
CA ILE A 86 6.27 2.79 -16.45
C ILE A 86 6.25 2.83 -17.97
N LEU A 87 6.44 4.00 -18.58
CA LEU A 87 6.44 4.16 -20.05
C LEU A 87 7.57 3.35 -20.71
N ASN A 88 8.67 3.12 -20.03
CA ASN A 88 9.79 2.30 -20.49
C ASN A 88 9.66 0.81 -20.14
N ALA A 89 8.70 0.43 -19.30
CA ALA A 89 8.50 -0.94 -18.84
C ALA A 89 7.79 -1.81 -19.88
N LYS A 90 8.54 -2.67 -20.59
CA LYS A 90 7.98 -3.59 -21.60
C LYS A 90 6.91 -4.54 -21.03
N SER A 91 6.97 -4.86 -19.74
CA SER A 91 6.09 -5.80 -19.05
C SER A 91 4.63 -5.37 -18.99
N VAL A 92 4.35 -4.07 -19.00
CA VAL A 92 2.98 -3.52 -18.94
C VAL A 92 2.36 -3.31 -20.31
N GLY A 93 3.17 -3.44 -21.38
CA GLY A 93 2.77 -3.14 -22.75
C GLY A 93 2.59 -1.63 -22.98
N LYS A 94 2.14 -1.26 -24.19
CA LYS A 94 1.96 0.17 -24.52
C LYS A 94 0.78 0.76 -23.74
N ILE A 95 1.02 1.85 -23.05
CA ILE A 95 0.01 2.71 -22.42
C ILE A 95 0.04 4.06 -23.16
N GLU A 96 -1.12 4.63 -23.42
CA GLU A 96 -1.22 5.99 -23.98
C GLU A 96 -0.73 6.98 -22.91
N GLU A 97 0.16 7.88 -23.31
CA GLU A 97 0.86 8.76 -22.35
C GLU A 97 -0.10 9.72 -21.62
N ASP A 98 -1.18 10.12 -22.28
CA ASP A 98 -2.22 10.98 -21.75
C ASP A 98 -3.08 10.29 -20.66
N LEU A 99 -3.08 8.96 -20.59
CA LEU A 99 -3.66 8.22 -19.48
C LEU A 99 -2.80 8.26 -18.21
N ILE A 100 -1.51 8.59 -18.30
CA ILE A 100 -0.63 8.69 -17.13
C ILE A 100 -0.51 10.15 -16.70
N GLN A 101 -1.29 10.49 -15.68
CA GLN A 101 -1.30 11.79 -15.07
C GLN A 101 -0.11 11.92 -14.10
N GLU A 102 0.74 12.93 -14.35
CA GLU A 102 1.87 13.22 -13.47
C GLU A 102 1.37 13.94 -12.23
N ILE A 103 1.75 13.44 -11.05
CA ILE A 103 1.49 14.08 -9.76
C ILE A 103 2.79 14.62 -9.17
N ALA A 104 2.70 15.75 -8.48
CA ALA A 104 3.81 16.30 -7.72
C ALA A 104 3.76 15.75 -6.29
N PRO A 105 4.84 15.13 -5.78
CA PRO A 105 4.92 14.78 -4.37
C PRO A 105 4.68 15.98 -3.46
N GLU A 106 4.15 15.74 -2.27
CA GLU A 106 3.85 16.75 -1.24
C GLU A 106 2.72 17.73 -1.60
N GLN A 107 2.09 17.59 -2.75
CA GLN A 107 0.97 18.42 -3.16
C GLN A 107 -0.33 17.61 -3.15
N ASP A 108 -1.38 18.22 -2.62
CA ASP A 108 -2.71 17.61 -2.66
C ASP A 108 -3.26 17.65 -4.09
N PHE A 109 -3.85 16.54 -4.52
CA PHE A 109 -4.60 16.43 -5.76
C PHE A 109 -5.94 15.74 -5.52
N PHE A 110 -6.82 15.78 -6.50
CA PHE A 110 -8.20 15.34 -6.32
C PHE A 110 -8.61 14.31 -7.38
N ILE A 111 -9.30 13.26 -6.94
CA ILE A 111 -10.02 12.34 -7.80
C ILE A 111 -11.45 12.27 -7.25
N GLY A 112 -12.41 12.79 -8.01
CA GLY A 112 -13.79 12.89 -7.54
C GLY A 112 -13.89 13.63 -6.21
N ASP A 113 -14.41 12.97 -5.19
CA ASP A 113 -14.60 13.51 -3.84
C ASP A 113 -13.49 13.10 -2.84
N LEU A 114 -12.40 12.53 -3.35
CA LEU A 114 -11.22 12.16 -2.56
C LEU A 114 -10.13 13.21 -2.71
N VAL A 115 -9.47 13.52 -1.59
CA VAL A 115 -8.23 14.32 -1.54
C VAL A 115 -7.07 13.38 -1.29
N LEU A 116 -6.05 13.47 -2.14
CA LEU A 116 -4.93 12.56 -2.18
C LEU A 116 -3.62 13.31 -2.02
N ASN A 117 -2.68 12.72 -1.32
CA ASN A 117 -1.32 13.24 -1.19
C ASN A 117 -0.31 12.12 -1.33
N ALA A 118 0.76 12.37 -2.07
CA ALA A 118 1.87 11.46 -2.28
C ALA A 118 3.07 11.97 -1.48
N THR A 119 3.61 11.17 -0.56
CA THR A 119 4.78 11.51 0.25
C THR A 119 5.96 10.65 -0.17
N PRO A 120 7.14 11.22 -0.51
CA PRO A 120 8.33 10.45 -0.87
C PRO A 120 8.78 9.53 0.25
N ILE A 121 9.16 8.31 -0.12
CA ILE A 121 9.67 7.28 0.78
C ILE A 121 11.05 6.78 0.32
N TRP A 122 11.71 6.01 1.18
CA TRP A 122 12.98 5.39 0.83
C TRP A 122 12.76 3.95 0.36
N HIS A 123 12.85 3.79 -0.94
CA HIS A 123 12.84 2.50 -1.62
C HIS A 123 13.74 2.55 -2.85
N ASP A 124 14.18 1.40 -3.36
CA ASP A 124 15.07 1.30 -4.52
C ASP A 124 14.30 1.36 -5.86
N ALA A 125 13.56 2.44 -6.05
CA ALA A 125 12.75 2.75 -7.23
C ALA A 125 13.04 4.17 -7.75
N ALA A 126 12.46 4.55 -8.90
CA ALA A 126 12.77 5.81 -9.56
C ALA A 126 12.32 7.06 -8.76
N GLU A 127 11.10 7.04 -8.23
CA GLU A 127 10.56 8.12 -7.40
C GLU A 127 9.40 7.60 -6.55
N PRO A 128 9.72 6.73 -5.55
CA PRO A 128 8.73 6.00 -4.78
C PRO A 128 8.00 6.90 -3.78
N VAL A 129 6.71 6.63 -3.60
CA VAL A 129 5.85 7.37 -2.67
C VAL A 129 4.91 6.45 -1.90
N CYS A 130 4.52 6.87 -0.69
CA CYS A 130 3.34 6.38 -0.01
C CYS A 130 2.16 7.36 -0.23
N TYR A 131 0.93 6.90 0.02
CA TYR A 131 -0.25 7.72 -0.21
C TYR A 131 -1.08 7.94 1.06
N THR A 132 -1.64 9.14 1.18
CA THR A 132 -2.80 9.37 2.02
C THR A 132 -4.02 9.66 1.16
N VAL A 133 -5.17 9.13 1.57
CA VAL A 133 -6.47 9.32 0.92
C VAL A 133 -7.43 9.88 1.96
N LYS A 134 -8.00 11.04 1.70
CA LYS A 134 -8.98 11.68 2.59
C LYS A 134 -10.35 11.74 1.93
N LYS A 135 -11.40 11.49 2.72
CA LYS A 135 -12.80 11.73 2.39
C LYS A 135 -13.46 12.42 3.58
N GLY A 136 -13.82 13.69 3.42
CA GLY A 136 -14.29 14.49 4.55
C GLY A 136 -13.26 14.55 5.68
N LYS A 137 -13.63 14.04 6.86
CA LYS A 137 -12.75 13.98 8.03
C LYS A 137 -11.96 12.67 8.15
N LYS A 138 -12.28 11.67 7.31
CA LYS A 138 -11.65 10.34 7.35
C LYS A 138 -10.40 10.28 6.49
N LYS A 139 -9.36 9.62 7.01
CA LYS A 139 -8.04 9.51 6.38
C LYS A 139 -7.55 8.06 6.40
N LEU A 140 -7.15 7.57 5.25
CA LEU A 140 -6.39 6.34 5.06
C LEU A 140 -4.93 6.71 4.78
N ALA A 141 -3.98 6.02 5.39
CA ALA A 141 -2.58 6.03 5.00
C ALA A 141 -2.17 4.65 4.47
N VAL A 142 -1.51 4.62 3.31
CA VAL A 142 -0.97 3.40 2.68
C VAL A 142 0.52 3.58 2.49
N ALA A 143 1.33 2.82 3.22
CA ALA A 143 2.78 2.84 3.14
C ALA A 143 3.32 1.41 3.05
N THR A 144 3.68 1.01 1.84
CA THR A 144 4.35 -0.24 1.50
C THR A 144 5.70 0.06 0.88
N ASP A 145 6.59 -0.91 0.84
CA ASP A 145 7.93 -0.78 0.27
C ASP A 145 8.73 0.35 0.91
N LEU A 146 8.74 0.35 2.20
CA LEU A 146 9.33 1.37 3.05
C LEU A 146 10.49 0.76 3.85
N GLY A 147 11.72 1.03 3.44
CA GLY A 147 12.90 0.46 4.14
C GLY A 147 13.19 1.14 5.48
N ASP A 148 12.84 2.41 5.61
CA ASP A 148 12.97 3.20 6.85
C ASP A 148 12.02 4.40 6.81
N TYR A 149 11.80 5.07 7.94
CA TYR A 149 10.95 6.25 8.05
C TYR A 149 11.59 7.33 8.92
N ASN A 150 11.15 8.56 8.74
CA ASN A 150 11.57 9.72 9.51
C ASN A 150 10.37 10.49 10.04
N GLU A 151 10.61 11.53 10.84
CA GLU A 151 9.55 12.37 11.41
C GLU A 151 8.64 12.99 10.34
N HIS A 152 9.19 13.34 9.17
CA HIS A 152 8.39 13.89 8.07
C HIS A 152 7.35 12.89 7.56
N ILE A 153 7.73 11.63 7.31
CA ILE A 153 6.80 10.56 6.91
C ILE A 153 5.76 10.33 8.02
N VAL A 154 6.20 10.28 9.29
CA VAL A 154 5.31 10.13 10.44
C VAL A 154 4.28 11.27 10.48
N GLU A 155 4.70 12.54 10.35
CA GLU A 155 3.79 13.70 10.32
C GLU A 155 2.77 13.62 9.21
N LYS A 156 3.18 13.20 8.00
CA LYS A 156 2.27 13.07 6.85
C LYS A 156 1.21 11.98 7.04
N LEU A 157 1.59 10.86 7.65
CA LEU A 157 0.69 9.73 7.87
C LEU A 157 -0.08 9.82 9.19
N ARG A 158 0.32 10.69 10.11
CA ARG A 158 -0.34 10.90 11.42
C ARG A 158 -1.83 11.25 11.26
N ASP A 159 -2.60 11.06 12.31
CA ASP A 159 -4.06 11.31 12.34
C ASP A 159 -4.87 10.53 11.31
N SER A 160 -4.39 9.37 10.90
CA SER A 160 -5.14 8.45 10.03
C SER A 160 -6.13 7.63 10.83
N ASP A 161 -7.31 7.39 10.24
CA ASP A 161 -8.35 6.51 10.78
C ASP A 161 -8.07 5.06 10.38
N ILE A 162 -7.44 4.84 9.22
CA ILE A 162 -6.97 3.52 8.77
C ILE A 162 -5.48 3.62 8.42
N LEU A 163 -4.71 2.66 8.89
CA LEU A 163 -3.32 2.44 8.50
C LEU A 163 -3.21 1.16 7.67
N TYR A 164 -2.59 1.23 6.51
CA TYR A 164 -2.16 0.10 5.71
C TYR A 164 -0.63 0.14 5.64
N ILE A 165 0.03 -0.66 6.46
CA ILE A 165 1.47 -0.59 6.70
C ILE A 165 2.13 -1.90 6.31
N GLU A 166 3.31 -1.83 5.69
CA GLU A 166 4.13 -2.98 5.41
C GLU A 166 4.58 -3.68 6.70
N ALA A 167 4.50 -5.02 6.70
CA ALA A 167 5.17 -5.92 7.64
C ALA A 167 5.83 -7.02 6.82
N ASN A 168 6.99 -6.70 6.20
CA ASN A 168 7.51 -7.53 5.13
C ASN A 168 8.11 -8.84 5.63
N HIS A 169 9.00 -8.80 6.62
CA HIS A 169 9.77 -9.97 7.00
C HIS A 169 10.00 -10.07 8.51
N ASP A 170 10.16 -11.29 8.98
CA ASP A 170 10.80 -11.60 10.23
C ASP A 170 12.33 -11.57 10.05
N VAL A 171 13.02 -10.85 10.92
CA VAL A 171 14.47 -10.66 10.79
C VAL A 171 15.23 -11.98 10.86
N LYS A 172 14.85 -12.89 11.77
CA LYS A 172 15.52 -14.17 11.94
C LYS A 172 15.25 -15.12 10.76
N MET A 173 14.01 -15.16 10.27
CA MET A 173 13.71 -15.93 9.06
C MET A 173 14.52 -15.45 7.87
N LEU A 174 14.63 -14.13 7.69
CA LEU A 174 15.45 -13.55 6.61
C LEU A 174 16.93 -13.90 6.78
N GLU A 175 17.47 -13.78 7.99
CA GLU A 175 18.89 -14.08 8.26
C GLU A 175 19.27 -15.53 7.98
N VAL A 176 18.41 -16.49 8.39
CA VAL A 176 18.68 -17.93 8.19
C VAL A 176 18.13 -18.47 6.89
N GLY A 177 17.22 -17.74 6.21
CA GLY A 177 16.54 -18.13 5.01
C GLY A 177 17.45 -18.34 3.79
N PRO A 178 16.89 -18.85 2.68
CA PRO A 178 17.66 -19.27 1.51
C PRO A 178 18.19 -18.13 0.64
N TYR A 179 17.80 -16.89 0.90
CA TYR A 179 18.21 -15.75 0.07
C TYR A 179 19.72 -15.53 0.12
N PRO A 180 20.36 -15.18 -1.01
CA PRO A 180 21.78 -14.85 -1.04
C PRO A 180 22.05 -13.58 -0.20
N TYR A 181 23.25 -13.48 0.33
CA TYR A 181 23.64 -12.43 1.27
C TYR A 181 23.35 -11.02 0.76
N TYR A 182 23.65 -10.72 -0.50
CA TYR A 182 23.40 -9.39 -1.07
C TYR A 182 21.90 -9.00 -1.05
N LEU A 183 21.00 -9.99 -1.26
CA LEU A 183 19.55 -9.75 -1.22
C LEU A 183 19.08 -9.52 0.22
N LYS A 184 19.61 -10.26 1.19
CA LYS A 184 19.33 -10.00 2.61
C LYS A 184 19.74 -8.59 3.01
N GLN A 185 20.95 -8.15 2.62
CA GLN A 185 21.41 -6.79 2.88
C GLN A 185 20.55 -5.71 2.21
N ARG A 186 20.08 -5.97 0.98
CA ARG A 186 19.14 -5.08 0.28
C ARG A 186 17.84 -4.95 1.06
N ILE A 187 17.24 -6.07 1.49
CA ILE A 187 15.96 -6.11 2.21
C ILE A 187 16.09 -5.39 3.57
N LEU A 188 17.17 -5.64 4.32
CA LEU A 188 17.41 -5.01 5.62
C LEU A 188 17.88 -3.55 5.52
N GLY A 189 18.24 -3.09 4.33
CA GLY A 189 18.78 -1.75 4.12
C GLY A 189 17.68 -0.67 4.15
N ARG A 190 18.12 0.59 4.26
CA ARG A 190 17.25 1.77 4.31
C ARG A 190 16.31 1.90 3.11
N HIS A 191 16.67 1.34 1.97
CA HIS A 191 15.83 1.33 0.74
C HIS A 191 15.20 -0.05 0.49
N GLY A 192 15.19 -0.90 1.51
CA GLY A 192 14.56 -2.22 1.46
C GLY A 192 13.12 -2.20 1.98
N HIS A 193 12.88 -2.95 3.06
CA HIS A 193 11.53 -3.17 3.60
C HIS A 193 11.53 -3.17 5.14
N LEU A 194 10.41 -2.79 5.74
CA LEU A 194 10.22 -2.88 7.19
C LEU A 194 10.10 -4.35 7.63
N SER A 195 10.83 -4.70 8.70
CA SER A 195 10.56 -5.94 9.43
C SER A 195 9.25 -5.83 10.23
N ASN A 196 8.77 -6.96 10.74
CA ASN A 196 7.57 -6.99 11.58
C ASN A 196 7.72 -6.09 12.82
N GLU A 197 8.89 -6.11 13.47
CA GLU A 197 9.19 -5.27 14.64
C GLU A 197 9.19 -3.78 14.26
N ARG A 198 9.85 -3.42 13.15
CA ARG A 198 9.89 -2.03 12.68
C ARG A 198 8.51 -1.53 12.26
N ALA A 199 7.66 -2.40 11.70
CA ALA A 199 6.26 -2.07 11.42
C ALA A 199 5.48 -1.74 12.70
N GLY A 200 5.63 -2.53 13.76
CA GLY A 200 5.04 -2.24 15.08
C GLY A 200 5.48 -0.90 15.65
N GLN A 201 6.78 -0.60 15.61
CA GLN A 201 7.34 0.67 16.06
C GLN A 201 6.86 1.86 15.22
N PHE A 202 6.66 1.67 13.92
CA PHE A 202 6.11 2.71 13.05
C PHE A 202 4.63 2.97 13.34
N ILE A 203 3.85 1.93 13.52
CA ILE A 203 2.43 2.04 13.89
C ILE A 203 2.28 2.73 15.25
N GLU A 204 3.16 2.46 16.23
CA GLU A 204 3.16 3.18 17.50
C GLU A 204 3.28 4.70 17.31
N GLN A 205 4.19 5.16 16.44
CA GLN A 205 4.38 6.58 16.17
C GLN A 205 3.19 7.23 15.43
N LEU A 206 2.43 6.42 14.68
CA LEU A 206 1.22 6.83 13.96
C LEU A 206 -0.05 6.72 14.81
N TRP A 207 0.05 6.11 15.99
CA TRP A 207 -1.11 5.85 16.84
C TRP A 207 -1.80 7.16 17.27
N ASN A 208 -3.11 7.18 17.16
CA ASN A 208 -3.92 8.33 17.54
C ASN A 208 -5.32 7.89 17.99
N ASP A 209 -6.10 8.82 18.55
CA ASP A 209 -7.43 8.52 19.13
C ASP A 209 -8.52 8.27 18.08
N LYS A 210 -8.24 8.50 16.78
CA LYS A 210 -9.18 8.28 15.68
C LYS A 210 -8.92 6.96 14.96
N LEU A 211 -7.84 6.25 15.30
CA LEU A 211 -7.44 5.04 14.61
C LEU A 211 -8.49 3.95 14.81
N GLU A 212 -9.09 3.49 13.72
CA GLU A 212 -10.17 2.51 13.72
C GLU A 212 -9.74 1.14 13.19
N HIS A 213 -8.70 1.08 12.34
CA HIS A 213 -8.25 -0.17 11.75
C HIS A 213 -6.79 -0.14 11.27
N ILE A 214 -6.12 -1.28 11.39
CA ILE A 214 -4.75 -1.48 10.89
C ILE A 214 -4.72 -2.68 9.96
N PHE A 215 -4.22 -2.48 8.73
CA PHE A 215 -3.81 -3.56 7.84
C PHE A 215 -2.30 -3.72 7.87
N LEU A 216 -1.85 -4.96 8.02
CA LEU A 216 -0.46 -5.35 7.79
C LEU A 216 -0.36 -5.94 6.40
N GLY A 217 0.39 -5.29 5.53
CA GLY A 217 0.49 -5.67 4.12
C GLY A 217 1.91 -6.02 3.69
N HIS A 218 2.04 -6.35 2.41
CA HIS A 218 3.31 -6.58 1.71
C HIS A 218 4.22 -7.64 2.36
N LEU A 219 3.65 -8.75 2.87
CA LEU A 219 4.40 -9.82 3.51
C LEU A 219 5.28 -10.56 2.49
N SER A 220 6.53 -10.81 2.85
CA SER A 220 7.43 -11.72 2.11
C SER A 220 6.85 -13.13 2.09
N LYS A 221 6.97 -13.81 0.95
CA LYS A 221 6.53 -15.20 0.82
C LYS A 221 7.45 -16.18 1.55
N GLU A 222 8.76 -15.90 1.52
CA GLU A 222 9.79 -16.80 2.00
C GLU A 222 10.24 -16.50 3.44
N ASN A 223 10.08 -15.24 3.88
CA ASN A 223 10.64 -14.77 5.14
C ASN A 223 9.58 -14.22 6.10
N ASN A 224 8.30 -14.60 5.90
CA ASN A 224 7.20 -14.22 6.78
C ASN A 224 5.99 -15.16 6.58
N PHE A 225 5.05 -15.11 7.51
CA PHE A 225 3.69 -15.67 7.39
C PHE A 225 2.72 -14.88 8.29
N GLU A 226 1.43 -15.02 8.01
CA GLU A 226 0.40 -14.13 8.56
C GLU A 226 0.40 -14.08 10.08
N GLU A 227 0.43 -15.25 10.76
CA GLU A 227 0.39 -15.33 12.22
C GLU A 227 1.63 -14.70 12.86
N LEU A 228 2.82 -14.90 12.27
CA LEU A 228 4.05 -14.33 12.79
C LEU A 228 4.07 -12.82 12.67
N ALA A 229 3.67 -12.27 11.51
CA ALA A 229 3.56 -10.84 11.31
C ALA A 229 2.58 -10.21 12.30
N TYR A 230 1.39 -10.81 12.45
CA TYR A 230 0.36 -10.35 13.37
C TYR A 230 0.84 -10.34 14.83
N GLU A 231 1.35 -11.48 15.32
CA GLU A 231 1.75 -11.59 16.72
C GLU A 231 2.98 -10.74 17.05
N THR A 232 3.95 -10.61 16.11
CA THR A 232 5.11 -9.74 16.32
C THR A 232 4.71 -8.28 16.41
N VAL A 233 3.93 -7.77 15.45
CA VAL A 233 3.46 -6.38 15.47
C VAL A 233 2.62 -6.10 16.70
N LYS A 234 1.70 -7.00 17.05
CA LYS A 234 0.88 -6.87 18.24
C LYS A 234 1.72 -6.84 19.52
N LEU A 235 2.72 -7.71 19.65
CA LEU A 235 3.62 -7.74 20.81
C LEU A 235 4.44 -6.44 20.93
N GLU A 236 4.96 -5.91 19.81
CA GLU A 236 5.64 -4.62 19.80
C GLU A 236 4.72 -3.50 20.31
N LEU A 237 3.48 -3.45 19.82
CA LEU A 237 2.50 -2.47 20.25
C LEU A 237 2.07 -2.66 21.71
N GLU A 238 1.86 -3.89 22.19
CA GLU A 238 1.51 -4.19 23.59
C GLU A 238 2.61 -3.79 24.57
N ASN A 239 3.87 -3.85 24.15
CA ASN A 239 5.03 -3.45 24.95
C ASN A 239 5.37 -1.95 24.84
N SER A 240 4.67 -1.22 23.99
CA SER A 240 4.90 0.20 23.72
C SER A 240 4.04 1.13 24.57
N SER A 241 4.12 2.43 24.30
CA SER A 241 3.31 3.46 24.97
C SER A 241 1.81 3.29 24.76
N VAL A 242 1.37 2.63 23.68
CA VAL A 242 -0.04 2.40 23.35
C VAL A 242 -0.62 1.12 23.92
N GLY A 243 0.18 0.28 24.52
CA GLY A 243 -0.03 -1.10 24.99
C GLY A 243 -1.46 -1.52 25.30
N LYS A 244 -2.12 -0.87 26.26
CA LYS A 244 -3.49 -1.25 26.67
C LYS A 244 -4.54 -0.97 25.58
N ARG A 245 -4.27 -0.03 24.69
CA ARG A 245 -5.20 0.44 23.65
C ARG A 245 -5.17 -0.44 22.38
N VAL A 246 -4.17 -1.30 22.24
CA VAL A 246 -4.04 -2.21 21.08
C VAL A 246 -5.29 -3.06 20.87
N LYS A 247 -5.96 -3.46 21.96
CA LYS A 247 -7.20 -4.25 21.90
C LYS A 247 -8.42 -3.48 21.38
N GLU A 248 -8.33 -2.15 21.32
CA GLU A 248 -9.42 -1.28 20.87
C GLU A 248 -9.43 -1.15 19.35
N VAL A 249 -8.30 -1.43 18.69
CA VAL A 249 -8.13 -1.25 17.24
C VAL A 249 -7.86 -2.61 16.59
N PRO A 250 -8.75 -3.09 15.70
CA PRO A 250 -8.53 -4.32 14.94
C PRO A 250 -7.27 -4.25 14.08
N ILE A 251 -6.45 -5.30 14.16
CA ILE A 251 -5.29 -5.52 13.29
C ILE A 251 -5.61 -6.68 12.36
N GLN A 252 -5.49 -6.47 11.07
CA GLN A 252 -5.74 -7.48 10.04
C GLN A 252 -4.49 -7.65 9.17
N VAL A 253 -4.11 -8.88 8.88
CA VAL A 253 -3.12 -9.16 7.85
C VAL A 253 -3.81 -9.21 6.49
N ALA A 254 -3.35 -8.38 5.55
CA ALA A 254 -3.88 -8.36 4.20
C ALA A 254 -3.53 -9.65 3.47
N ARG A 255 -4.54 -10.28 2.87
CA ARG A 255 -4.40 -11.58 2.21
C ARG A 255 -3.59 -11.49 0.93
N ARG A 256 -2.76 -12.50 0.69
CA ARG A 256 -1.85 -12.54 -0.46
C ARG A 256 -2.56 -12.63 -1.81
N ASP A 257 -3.52 -13.53 -1.94
CA ASP A 257 -4.07 -13.94 -3.24
C ASP A 257 -5.58 -13.78 -3.38
N CYS A 258 -6.26 -13.21 -2.40
CA CYS A 258 -7.70 -13.00 -2.40
C CYS A 258 -8.08 -11.72 -1.65
N LEU A 259 -9.35 -11.35 -1.80
CA LEU A 259 -9.92 -10.17 -1.13
C LEU A 259 -9.77 -10.30 0.40
N SER A 260 -9.23 -9.26 1.01
CA SER A 260 -9.25 -9.07 2.46
C SER A 260 -10.64 -8.60 2.93
N GLU A 261 -10.87 -8.56 4.22
CA GLU A 261 -12.12 -7.99 4.74
C GLU A 261 -12.30 -6.54 4.29
N LEU A 262 -13.50 -6.20 3.87
CA LEU A 262 -13.85 -4.84 3.47
C LEU A 262 -14.21 -4.01 4.71
N ILE A 263 -13.46 -2.95 4.95
CA ILE A 263 -13.66 -2.04 6.07
C ILE A 263 -14.45 -0.83 5.61
N TYR A 264 -15.46 -0.48 6.40
CA TYR A 264 -16.27 0.73 6.24
C TYR A 264 -16.00 1.66 7.41
N ILE A 265 -15.59 2.89 7.12
CA ILE A 265 -15.53 3.96 8.12
C ILE A 265 -16.47 5.08 7.70
N ASN A 266 -17.38 5.43 8.60
CA ASN A 266 -18.36 6.48 8.40
C ASN A 266 -17.84 7.81 8.95
N GLU A 267 -18.31 8.91 8.38
CA GLU A 267 -18.01 10.27 8.87
C GLU A 267 -18.58 10.52 10.28
#